data_b660c7a2784a36acecd132ef8862df24
#
_entry.id   b660c7a2784a36acecd132ef8862df24
#
_cell.length_a   1.000
_cell.length_b   1.000
_cell.length_c   1.000
_cell.angle_alpha   90.00
_cell.angle_beta   90.00
_cell.angle_gamma   90.00
#
_symmetry.space_group_name_H-M   'P 1'
#
loop_
_entity.id
_entity.type
_entity.pdbx_description
1 polymer ?
#
loop_
_entity_poly.entity_id
_entity_poly.type
_entity_poly.pdbx_seq_one_letter_code
_entity_poly.pdbx_strand_id
1 'polypeptide(L)'
;MQSPIHMTCILLGYVFLSVYIGPRLMANRKPYSLKTAMIVYNLCMVLMNAYIVYEFMMSGWATTYTWRCDLIDTSSSPQALRMIRVSWLFYFSKYIELLDTAFFVLRKKQAQITFLHVFHHSVMPWSWWWGITLTPGMGCFHAMVNAAVHVIMYSYYGLSAAGPRFQKYLWWKKYMTAIQLTQFILVSVHISQYYFMEKCDYQNPLWIHLIWMYGVFFFFLFSNFWVQAYIKGKRLPATENKTKQNGSTSEPISVVANGKHVENGNAHHYTNGKILMGKVKEI
;
A
#
# COMPACT_ATOMS: atom_id res chain seq x y z
N MET A 1 23.10 13.10 -4.94
CA MET A 1 22.82 11.67 -5.17
C MET A 1 23.70 11.17 -6.29
N GLN A 2 24.92 10.76 -5.97
CA GLN A 2 25.89 10.46 -7.02
C GLN A 2 25.94 8.97 -7.42
N SER A 3 25.36 8.05 -6.63
CA SER A 3 25.41 6.63 -6.91
C SER A 3 24.13 5.90 -6.49
N PRO A 4 23.58 5.00 -7.33
CA PRO A 4 22.43 4.16 -6.99
C PRO A 4 22.77 3.03 -6.00
N ILE A 5 24.05 2.79 -5.72
CA ILE A 5 24.51 1.62 -4.96
C ILE A 5 23.94 1.64 -3.54
N HIS A 6 24.03 2.75 -2.83
CA HIS A 6 23.53 2.85 -1.45
C HIS A 6 22.04 2.54 -1.36
N MET A 7 21.27 3.14 -2.24
CA MET A 7 19.81 2.90 -2.32
C MET A 7 19.51 1.44 -2.64
N THR A 8 20.19 0.88 -3.63
CA THR A 8 20.01 -0.52 -4.03
C THR A 8 20.35 -1.48 -2.87
N CYS A 9 21.46 -1.23 -2.15
CA CYS A 9 21.84 -2.02 -0.98
C CYS A 9 20.78 -1.93 0.14
N ILE A 10 20.22 -0.74 0.40
CA ILE A 10 19.17 -0.56 1.42
C ILE A 10 17.94 -1.38 1.03
N LEU A 11 17.50 -1.32 -0.23
CA LEU A 11 16.30 -2.04 -0.72
C LEU A 11 16.51 -3.55 -0.76
N LEU A 12 17.68 -4.04 -1.15
CA LEU A 12 18.03 -5.46 -1.08
C LEU A 12 18.05 -5.94 0.38
N GLY A 13 18.65 -5.14 1.27
CA GLY A 13 18.62 -5.39 2.71
C GLY A 13 17.19 -5.43 3.27
N TYR A 14 16.34 -4.49 2.85
CA TYR A 14 14.92 -4.48 3.20
C TYR A 14 14.20 -5.76 2.79
N VAL A 15 14.36 -6.20 1.54
CA VAL A 15 13.72 -7.44 1.05
C VAL A 15 14.21 -8.65 1.86
N PHE A 16 15.52 -8.75 2.06
CA PHE A 16 16.13 -9.87 2.77
C PHE A 16 15.70 -9.91 4.25
N LEU A 17 15.70 -8.76 4.91
CA LEU A 17 15.23 -8.63 6.31
C LEU A 17 13.74 -8.93 6.44
N SER A 18 12.92 -8.44 5.52
CA SER A 18 11.46 -8.57 5.62
C SER A 18 10.97 -9.99 5.34
N VAL A 19 11.58 -10.66 4.34
CA VAL A 19 11.10 -11.96 3.86
C VAL A 19 11.79 -13.14 4.56
N TYR A 20 13.07 -13.02 4.87
CA TYR A 20 13.86 -14.14 5.38
C TYR A 20 14.28 -13.99 6.83
N ILE A 21 15.01 -12.94 7.18
CA ILE A 21 15.60 -12.80 8.51
C ILE A 21 14.53 -12.46 9.56
N GLY A 22 13.71 -11.45 9.29
CA GLY A 22 12.73 -10.95 10.26
C GLY A 22 11.75 -12.02 10.75
N PRO A 23 11.10 -12.79 9.86
CA PRO A 23 10.24 -13.91 10.26
C PRO A 23 10.97 -14.97 11.10
N ARG A 24 12.24 -15.28 10.77
CA ARG A 24 13.05 -16.23 11.53
C ARG A 24 13.42 -15.72 12.93
N LEU A 25 13.84 -14.46 13.02
CA LEU A 25 14.14 -13.81 14.32
C LEU A 25 12.91 -13.75 15.23
N MET A 26 11.74 -13.57 14.63
CA MET A 26 10.47 -13.52 15.35
C MET A 26 9.86 -14.89 15.63
N ALA A 27 10.36 -15.99 15.04
CA ALA A 27 9.74 -17.31 15.14
C ALA A 27 9.45 -17.71 16.61
N ASN A 28 10.45 -17.59 17.48
CA ASN A 28 10.37 -17.97 18.90
C ASN A 28 10.06 -16.81 19.85
N ARG A 29 9.76 -15.61 19.33
CA ARG A 29 9.44 -14.42 20.13
C ARG A 29 7.93 -14.18 20.16
N LYS A 30 7.42 -13.55 21.22
CA LYS A 30 6.03 -13.08 21.27
C LYS A 30 5.86 -11.85 20.35
N PRO A 31 4.66 -11.66 19.75
CA PRO A 31 4.37 -10.43 18.99
C PRO A 31 4.54 -9.20 19.86
N TYR A 32 5.19 -8.18 19.35
CA TYR A 32 5.32 -6.90 20.05
C TYR A 32 4.01 -6.10 20.02
N SER A 33 3.68 -5.46 21.14
CA SER A 33 2.58 -4.49 21.22
C SER A 33 3.09 -3.11 20.81
N LEU A 34 2.87 -2.72 19.55
CA LEU A 34 3.38 -1.48 18.97
C LEU A 34 2.26 -0.44 18.72
N LYS A 35 1.17 -0.53 19.51
CA LYS A 35 -0.02 0.31 19.29
C LYS A 35 0.31 1.80 19.23
N THR A 36 0.97 2.33 20.24
CA THR A 36 1.32 3.77 20.32
C THR A 36 2.26 4.17 19.20
N ALA A 37 3.31 3.37 18.93
CA ALA A 37 4.25 3.64 17.85
C ALA A 37 3.54 3.70 16.48
N MET A 38 2.62 2.78 16.23
CA MET A 38 1.83 2.77 14.99
C MET A 38 0.90 3.97 14.87
N ILE A 39 0.26 4.40 15.97
CA ILE A 39 -0.60 5.59 15.94
C ILE A 39 0.22 6.84 15.61
N VAL A 40 1.34 7.04 16.29
CA VAL A 40 2.24 8.19 16.06
C VAL A 40 2.79 8.14 14.63
N TYR A 41 3.30 6.98 14.19
CA TYR A 41 3.80 6.79 12.83
C TYR A 41 2.75 7.13 11.77
N ASN A 42 1.53 6.58 11.87
CA ASN A 42 0.48 6.84 10.90
C ASN A 42 0.06 8.33 10.89
N LEU A 43 0.01 8.97 12.06
CA LEU A 43 -0.26 10.41 12.14
C LEU A 43 0.82 11.22 11.43
N CYS A 44 2.09 10.92 11.69
CA CYS A 44 3.21 11.57 11.00
C CYS A 44 3.13 11.38 9.48
N MET A 45 2.78 10.16 9.03
CA MET A 45 2.62 9.87 7.60
C MET A 45 1.44 10.63 6.98
N VAL A 46 0.32 10.79 7.68
CA VAL A 46 -0.80 11.64 7.23
C VAL A 46 -0.35 13.08 7.04
N LEU A 47 0.30 13.65 8.06
CA LEU A 47 0.76 15.05 8.01
C LEU A 47 1.81 15.26 6.91
N MET A 48 2.77 14.35 6.79
CA MET A 48 3.81 14.42 5.76
C MET A 48 3.23 14.32 4.35
N ASN A 49 2.33 13.36 4.10
CA ASN A 49 1.70 13.21 2.78
C ASN A 49 0.76 14.40 2.46
N ALA A 50 0.05 14.94 3.44
CA ALA A 50 -0.76 16.16 3.26
C ALA A 50 0.12 17.37 2.89
N TYR A 51 1.27 17.53 3.56
CA TYR A 51 2.25 18.56 3.23
C TYR A 51 2.83 18.36 1.83
N ILE A 52 3.14 17.13 1.42
CA ILE A 52 3.60 16.80 0.07
C ILE A 52 2.56 17.20 -0.98
N VAL A 53 1.28 16.88 -0.76
CA VAL A 53 0.19 17.30 -1.67
C VAL A 53 0.13 18.82 -1.77
N TYR A 54 0.15 19.51 -0.64
CA TYR A 54 0.14 20.98 -0.61
C TYR A 54 1.32 21.57 -1.39
N GLU A 55 2.53 21.07 -1.16
CA GLU A 55 3.72 21.55 -1.85
C GLU A 55 3.68 21.29 -3.37
N PHE A 56 3.20 20.13 -3.83
CA PHE A 56 3.00 19.87 -5.24
C PHE A 56 1.97 20.84 -5.86
N MET A 57 0.84 21.05 -5.19
CA MET A 57 -0.17 22.00 -5.66
C MET A 57 0.42 23.41 -5.82
N MET A 58 1.16 23.87 -4.81
CA MET A 58 1.74 25.23 -4.79
C MET A 58 3.00 25.37 -5.66
N SER A 59 3.62 24.28 -6.11
CA SER A 59 4.78 24.31 -7.01
C SER A 59 4.41 24.39 -8.49
N GLY A 60 3.11 24.45 -8.80
CA GLY A 60 2.65 24.64 -10.18
C GLY A 60 1.23 24.12 -10.44
N TRP A 61 0.86 22.97 -9.85
CA TRP A 61 -0.40 22.29 -10.20
C TRP A 61 -1.67 23.11 -9.91
N ALA A 62 -1.67 23.98 -8.90
CA ALA A 62 -2.77 24.87 -8.61
C ALA A 62 -2.59 26.28 -9.20
N THR A 63 -1.45 26.59 -9.81
CA THR A 63 -1.10 27.97 -10.13
C THR A 63 -0.76 28.20 -11.60
N THR A 64 0.19 27.45 -12.16
CA THR A 64 0.79 27.73 -13.47
C THR A 64 0.66 26.60 -14.48
N TYR A 65 0.51 25.35 -14.05
CA TYR A 65 0.45 24.20 -14.94
C TYR A 65 -0.91 24.05 -15.60
N THR A 66 -0.90 23.57 -16.83
CA THR A 66 -2.10 23.40 -17.66
C THR A 66 -2.82 22.07 -17.43
N TRP A 67 -2.25 21.18 -16.60
CA TRP A 67 -2.70 19.81 -16.39
C TRP A 67 -2.62 18.91 -17.64
N ARG A 68 -1.83 19.35 -18.60
CA ARG A 68 -1.56 18.62 -19.85
C ARG A 68 -0.07 18.24 -19.92
N CYS A 69 0.58 18.59 -21.03
CA CYS A 69 2.01 18.42 -21.19
C CYS A 69 2.74 19.67 -20.70
N ASP A 70 2.95 19.75 -19.40
CA ASP A 70 3.75 20.83 -18.83
C ASP A 70 5.22 20.40 -18.79
N LEU A 71 6.09 21.19 -19.41
CA LEU A 71 7.52 20.94 -19.41
C LEU A 71 8.10 21.20 -18.02
N ILE A 72 9.20 20.50 -17.73
CA ILE A 72 9.91 20.68 -16.47
C ILE A 72 10.57 22.06 -16.47
N ASP A 73 10.24 22.87 -15.46
CA ASP A 73 10.93 24.15 -15.23
C ASP A 73 12.33 23.87 -14.64
N THR A 74 13.36 24.13 -15.44
CA THR A 74 14.77 23.99 -15.06
C THR A 74 15.37 25.31 -14.57
N SER A 75 14.58 26.37 -14.45
CA SER A 75 15.02 27.66 -13.94
C SER A 75 15.29 27.62 -12.42
N SER A 76 15.83 28.72 -11.91
CA SER A 76 15.98 28.95 -10.46
C SER A 76 14.76 29.63 -9.84
N SER A 77 13.58 29.53 -10.47
CA SER A 77 12.36 30.13 -9.95
C SER A 77 11.97 29.52 -8.59
N PRO A 78 11.31 30.26 -7.72
CA PRO A 78 10.83 29.72 -6.44
C PRO A 78 9.96 28.46 -6.61
N GLN A 79 9.14 28.40 -7.67
CA GLN A 79 8.27 27.27 -7.99
C GLN A 79 9.08 26.05 -8.43
N ALA A 80 10.07 26.21 -9.31
CA ALA A 80 10.96 25.12 -9.73
C ALA A 80 11.73 24.52 -8.56
N LEU A 81 12.30 25.37 -7.70
CA LEU A 81 13.01 24.93 -6.50
C LEU A 81 12.07 24.22 -5.52
N ARG A 82 10.82 24.68 -5.40
CA ARG A 82 9.78 24.04 -4.58
C ARG A 82 9.44 22.65 -5.11
N MET A 83 9.25 22.52 -6.42
CA MET A 83 9.00 21.26 -7.11
C MET A 83 10.12 20.23 -6.86
N ILE A 84 11.38 20.64 -6.96
CA ILE A 84 12.54 19.79 -6.70
C ILE A 84 12.54 19.32 -5.23
N ARG A 85 12.30 20.24 -4.28
CA ARG A 85 12.28 19.92 -2.84
C ARG A 85 11.17 18.94 -2.49
N VAL A 86 9.95 19.14 -3.02
CA VAL A 86 8.83 18.23 -2.73
C VAL A 86 9.02 16.86 -3.40
N SER A 87 9.60 16.81 -4.59
CA SER A 87 9.96 15.54 -5.25
C SER A 87 10.96 14.75 -4.40
N TRP A 88 11.91 15.43 -3.78
CA TRP A 88 12.85 14.86 -2.82
C TRP A 88 12.16 14.36 -1.54
N LEU A 89 11.26 15.15 -1.00
CA LEU A 89 10.50 14.78 0.19
C LEU A 89 9.60 13.57 -0.08
N PHE A 90 8.98 13.52 -1.25
CA PHE A 90 8.20 12.35 -1.68
C PHE A 90 9.09 11.11 -1.80
N TYR A 91 10.26 11.22 -2.40
CA TYR A 91 11.23 10.14 -2.45
C TYR A 91 11.62 9.66 -1.04
N PHE A 92 11.94 10.57 -0.14
CA PHE A 92 12.30 10.26 1.24
C PHE A 92 11.16 9.57 1.99
N SER A 93 9.90 9.99 1.74
CA SER A 93 8.74 9.35 2.35
C SER A 93 8.68 7.85 2.05
N LYS A 94 9.10 7.41 0.86
CA LYS A 94 9.10 6.00 0.46
C LYS A 94 10.06 5.14 1.28
N TYR A 95 11.13 5.70 1.83
CA TYR A 95 11.98 5.00 2.80
C TYR A 95 11.33 4.90 4.17
N ILE A 96 10.65 5.94 4.61
CA ILE A 96 9.90 5.87 5.87
C ILE A 96 8.79 4.81 5.78
N GLU A 97 8.16 4.66 4.63
CA GLU A 97 7.13 3.64 4.36
C GLU A 97 7.66 2.20 4.49
N LEU A 98 8.97 1.95 4.41
CA LEU A 98 9.54 0.62 4.67
C LEU A 98 9.29 0.15 6.12
N LEU A 99 9.05 1.08 7.04
CA LEU A 99 8.70 0.76 8.44
C LEU A 99 7.35 0.02 8.56
N ASP A 100 6.43 0.17 7.61
CA ASP A 100 5.19 -0.61 7.58
C ASP A 100 5.47 -2.10 7.64
N THR A 101 6.44 -2.56 6.84
CA THR A 101 6.83 -3.97 6.82
C THR A 101 7.53 -4.38 8.12
N ALA A 102 8.33 -3.48 8.71
CA ALA A 102 8.93 -3.75 10.02
C ALA A 102 7.84 -3.95 11.10
N PHE A 103 6.78 -3.13 11.09
CA PHE A 103 5.64 -3.33 11.98
C PHE A 103 4.93 -4.67 11.73
N PHE A 104 4.77 -5.10 10.48
CA PHE A 104 4.18 -6.40 10.17
C PHE A 104 5.03 -7.56 10.69
N VAL A 105 6.35 -7.51 10.50
CA VAL A 105 7.30 -8.50 11.00
C VAL A 105 7.25 -8.59 12.53
N LEU A 106 7.42 -7.45 13.21
CA LEU A 106 7.47 -7.39 14.68
C LEU A 106 6.16 -7.81 15.34
N ARG A 107 5.03 -7.58 14.69
CA ARG A 107 3.70 -8.01 15.16
C ARG A 107 3.31 -9.40 14.67
N LYS A 108 4.18 -10.10 13.96
CA LYS A 108 3.92 -11.44 13.36
C LYS A 108 2.73 -11.44 12.39
N LYS A 109 2.49 -10.35 11.67
CA LYS A 109 1.42 -10.25 10.65
C LYS A 109 1.92 -10.69 9.28
N GLN A 110 2.46 -11.90 9.17
CA GLN A 110 3.09 -12.45 7.96
C GLN A 110 2.17 -12.43 6.73
N ALA A 111 0.86 -12.62 6.93
CA ALA A 111 -0.13 -12.56 5.85
C ALA A 111 -0.20 -11.18 5.17
N GLN A 112 0.33 -10.13 5.78
CA GLN A 112 0.40 -8.78 5.21
C GLN A 112 1.68 -8.54 4.41
N ILE A 113 2.73 -9.37 4.59
CA ILE A 113 3.99 -9.32 3.84
C ILE A 113 3.81 -10.10 2.53
N THR A 114 2.95 -9.57 1.65
CA THR A 114 2.66 -10.19 0.36
C THR A 114 3.70 -9.80 -0.68
N PHE A 115 3.75 -10.54 -1.80
CA PHE A 115 4.57 -10.18 -2.95
C PHE A 115 4.27 -8.73 -3.41
N LEU A 116 2.98 -8.39 -3.56
CA LEU A 116 2.55 -7.05 -3.95
C LEU A 116 3.13 -5.97 -3.02
N HIS A 117 3.04 -6.19 -1.70
CA HIS A 117 3.53 -5.25 -0.70
C HIS A 117 5.04 -5.05 -0.79
N VAL A 118 5.83 -6.14 -0.73
CA VAL A 118 7.30 -6.07 -0.76
C VAL A 118 7.80 -5.53 -2.09
N PHE A 119 7.22 -5.97 -3.20
CA PHE A 119 7.58 -5.52 -4.54
C PHE A 119 7.32 -4.02 -4.69
N HIS A 120 6.13 -3.54 -4.30
CA HIS A 120 5.78 -2.12 -4.35
C HIS A 120 6.77 -1.26 -3.55
N HIS A 121 7.01 -1.62 -2.28
CA HIS A 121 7.91 -0.88 -1.39
C HIS A 121 9.39 -0.96 -1.81
N SER A 122 9.78 -1.92 -2.64
CA SER A 122 11.14 -2.00 -3.19
C SER A 122 11.27 -1.19 -4.48
N VAL A 123 10.34 -1.39 -5.41
CA VAL A 123 10.47 -0.85 -6.76
C VAL A 123 10.12 0.63 -6.85
N MET A 124 9.20 1.12 -6.00
CA MET A 124 8.81 2.54 -6.00
C MET A 124 9.98 3.47 -5.62
N PRO A 125 10.68 3.32 -4.48
CA PRO A 125 11.83 4.18 -4.19
C PRO A 125 12.97 3.98 -5.18
N TRP A 126 13.18 2.76 -5.70
CA TRP A 126 14.22 2.49 -6.69
C TRP A 126 13.99 3.26 -8.00
N SER A 127 12.81 3.15 -8.57
CA SER A 127 12.46 3.85 -9.81
C SER A 127 12.37 5.36 -9.62
N TRP A 128 11.86 5.81 -8.48
CA TRP A 128 11.76 7.23 -8.16
C TRP A 128 13.14 7.90 -8.02
N TRP A 129 14.13 7.19 -7.48
CA TRP A 129 15.51 7.70 -7.44
C TRP A 129 16.04 8.03 -8.83
N TRP A 130 15.84 7.14 -9.79
CA TRP A 130 16.21 7.38 -11.18
C TRP A 130 15.44 8.58 -11.75
N GLY A 131 14.14 8.66 -11.51
CA GLY A 131 13.29 9.76 -11.96
C GLY A 131 13.81 11.12 -11.52
N ILE A 132 14.03 11.31 -10.20
CA ILE A 132 14.49 12.61 -9.68
C ILE A 132 15.95 12.91 -9.99
N THR A 133 16.76 11.90 -10.29
CA THR A 133 18.18 12.10 -10.65
C THR A 133 18.35 12.52 -12.10
N LEU A 134 17.62 11.86 -13.01
CA LEU A 134 17.75 12.10 -14.44
C LEU A 134 16.84 13.23 -14.95
N THR A 135 15.69 13.40 -14.31
CA THR A 135 14.69 14.40 -14.70
C THR A 135 13.99 14.99 -13.47
N PRO A 136 14.65 15.91 -12.75
CA PRO A 136 14.05 16.56 -11.58
C PRO A 136 12.71 17.22 -11.96
N GLY A 137 11.67 16.95 -11.17
CA GLY A 137 10.34 17.50 -11.40
C GLY A 137 9.42 16.68 -12.32
N MET A 138 9.96 15.64 -12.97
CA MET A 138 9.15 14.76 -13.82
C MET A 138 8.18 13.89 -13.01
N GLY A 139 7.04 13.59 -13.61
CA GLY A 139 6.08 12.65 -13.04
C GLY A 139 5.42 13.11 -11.76
N CYS A 140 5.50 14.38 -11.43
CA CYS A 140 4.97 14.96 -10.19
C CYS A 140 3.47 14.77 -10.02
N PHE A 141 2.70 14.67 -11.12
CA PHE A 141 1.26 14.39 -11.04
C PHE A 141 0.99 13.06 -10.33
N HIS A 142 1.66 11.98 -10.73
CA HIS A 142 1.43 10.67 -10.11
C HIS A 142 1.90 10.65 -8.65
N ALA A 143 2.97 11.38 -8.31
CA ALA A 143 3.44 11.51 -6.94
C ALA A 143 2.44 12.28 -6.07
N MET A 144 1.88 13.38 -6.59
CA MET A 144 0.85 14.16 -5.91
C MET A 144 -0.41 13.32 -5.64
N VAL A 145 -0.91 12.61 -6.65
CA VAL A 145 -2.09 11.74 -6.50
C VAL A 145 -1.79 10.59 -5.53
N ASN A 146 -0.60 9.98 -5.61
CA ASN A 146 -0.20 8.93 -4.69
C ASN A 146 -0.13 9.44 -3.24
N ALA A 147 0.46 10.61 -3.00
CA ALA A 147 0.48 11.21 -1.67
C ALA A 147 -0.94 11.50 -1.15
N ALA A 148 -1.86 11.98 -1.99
CA ALA A 148 -3.26 12.21 -1.61
C ALA A 148 -3.96 10.90 -1.19
N VAL A 149 -3.75 9.82 -1.93
CA VAL A 149 -4.27 8.49 -1.57
C VAL A 149 -3.63 7.98 -0.28
N HIS A 150 -2.34 8.26 -0.05
CA HIS A 150 -1.64 7.88 1.18
C HIS A 150 -2.15 8.64 2.41
N VAL A 151 -2.60 9.89 2.29
CA VAL A 151 -3.31 10.60 3.38
C VAL A 151 -4.51 9.78 3.84
N ILE A 152 -5.33 9.30 2.91
CA ILE A 152 -6.53 8.49 3.21
C ILE A 152 -6.12 7.14 3.80
N MET A 153 -5.14 6.47 3.22
CA MET A 153 -4.67 5.16 3.65
C MET A 153 -4.08 5.17 5.06
N TYR A 154 -3.18 6.11 5.36
CA TYR A 154 -2.58 6.22 6.69
C TYR A 154 -3.58 6.71 7.74
N SER A 155 -4.58 7.51 7.37
CA SER A 155 -5.71 7.82 8.25
C SER A 155 -6.48 6.56 8.63
N TYR A 156 -6.75 5.68 7.67
CA TYR A 156 -7.38 4.38 7.94
C TYR A 156 -6.52 3.51 8.87
N TYR A 157 -5.21 3.42 8.62
CA TYR A 157 -4.31 2.60 9.44
C TYR A 157 -4.13 3.16 10.85
N GLY A 158 -4.10 4.48 11.00
CA GLY A 158 -4.07 5.15 12.31
C GLY A 158 -5.32 4.86 13.14
N LEU A 159 -6.52 4.98 12.54
CA LEU A 159 -7.78 4.61 13.18
C LEU A 159 -7.83 3.12 13.53
N SER A 160 -7.34 2.25 12.64
CA SER A 160 -7.26 0.82 12.89
C SER A 160 -6.33 0.49 14.05
N ALA A 161 -5.18 1.18 14.17
CA ALA A 161 -4.25 1.00 15.28
C ALA A 161 -4.80 1.55 16.62
N ALA A 162 -5.70 2.54 16.58
CA ALA A 162 -6.29 3.15 17.78
C ALA A 162 -7.19 2.17 18.57
N GLY A 163 -7.69 1.09 17.95
CA GLY A 163 -8.32 -0.03 18.65
C GLY A 163 -9.83 -0.16 18.47
N PRO A 164 -10.49 -1.00 19.28
CA PRO A 164 -11.86 -1.45 19.03
C PRO A 164 -12.91 -0.32 18.98
N ARG A 165 -12.68 0.78 19.70
CA ARG A 165 -13.59 1.93 19.70
C ARG A 165 -13.78 2.53 18.31
N PHE A 166 -12.77 2.43 17.45
CA PHE A 166 -12.76 3.01 16.11
C PHE A 166 -13.18 2.03 15.01
N GLN A 167 -13.36 0.74 15.33
CA GLN A 167 -13.76 -0.30 14.36
C GLN A 167 -15.05 0.05 13.61
N LYS A 168 -16.00 0.67 14.28
CA LYS A 168 -17.28 1.10 13.67
C LYS A 168 -17.08 2.11 12.53
N TYR A 169 -15.96 2.81 12.49
CA TYR A 169 -15.63 3.79 11.44
C TYR A 169 -14.80 3.19 10.30
N LEU A 170 -14.47 1.90 10.35
CA LEU A 170 -13.58 1.24 9.37
C LEU A 170 -14.33 0.43 8.30
N TRP A 171 -15.64 0.63 8.17
CA TRP A 171 -16.48 -0.05 7.18
C TRP A 171 -16.06 0.19 5.73
N TRP A 172 -15.35 1.28 5.46
CA TRP A 172 -14.95 1.73 4.13
C TRP A 172 -13.63 1.12 3.60
N LYS A 173 -13.10 0.06 4.23
CA LYS A 173 -11.88 -0.63 3.80
C LYS A 173 -11.87 -1.02 2.31
N LYS A 174 -12.98 -1.53 1.80
CA LYS A 174 -13.12 -1.89 0.38
C LYS A 174 -13.01 -0.68 -0.55
N TYR A 175 -13.51 0.47 -0.11
CA TYR A 175 -13.45 1.70 -0.91
C TYR A 175 -12.03 2.30 -0.95
N MET A 176 -11.22 2.06 0.08
CA MET A 176 -9.81 2.43 0.06
C MET A 176 -9.07 1.74 -1.09
N THR A 177 -9.29 0.44 -1.30
CA THR A 177 -8.70 -0.26 -2.45
C THR A 177 -9.28 0.22 -3.77
N ALA A 178 -10.57 0.59 -3.82
CA ALA A 178 -11.16 1.21 -5.00
C ALA A 178 -10.50 2.56 -5.34
N ILE A 179 -10.23 3.39 -4.34
CA ILE A 179 -9.50 4.66 -4.52
C ILE A 179 -8.09 4.41 -5.07
N GLN A 180 -7.39 3.38 -4.58
CA GLN A 180 -6.08 3.00 -5.11
C GLN A 180 -6.15 2.54 -6.57
N LEU A 181 -7.17 1.79 -6.96
CA LEU A 181 -7.41 1.41 -8.36
C LEU A 181 -7.71 2.63 -9.23
N THR A 182 -8.55 3.54 -8.75
CA THR A 182 -8.87 4.81 -9.43
C THR A 182 -7.60 5.66 -9.63
N GLN A 183 -6.69 5.69 -8.65
CA GLN A 183 -5.40 6.35 -8.79
C GLN A 183 -4.62 5.85 -10.01
N PHE A 184 -4.51 4.53 -10.19
CA PHE A 184 -3.76 3.98 -11.33
C PHE A 184 -4.41 4.32 -12.66
N ILE A 185 -5.75 4.29 -12.75
CA ILE A 185 -6.48 4.73 -13.94
C ILE A 185 -6.22 6.21 -14.21
N LEU A 186 -6.37 7.07 -13.20
CA LEU A 186 -6.18 8.51 -13.32
C LEU A 186 -4.78 8.86 -13.80
N VAL A 187 -3.75 8.23 -13.22
CA VAL A 187 -2.35 8.42 -13.62
C VAL A 187 -2.12 7.95 -15.05
N SER A 188 -2.62 6.75 -15.41
CA SER A 188 -2.47 6.21 -16.77
C SER A 188 -3.16 7.10 -17.82
N VAL A 189 -4.36 7.59 -17.53
CA VAL A 189 -5.09 8.52 -18.41
C VAL A 189 -4.34 9.83 -18.55
N HIS A 190 -3.86 10.41 -17.44
CA HIS A 190 -3.09 11.66 -17.48
C HIS A 190 -1.81 11.52 -18.32
N ILE A 191 -1.06 10.45 -18.13
CA ILE A 191 0.16 10.19 -18.91
C ILE A 191 -0.15 9.86 -20.37
N SER A 192 -1.29 9.21 -20.66
CA SER A 192 -1.69 8.89 -22.04
C SER A 192 -1.87 10.14 -22.91
N GLN A 193 -2.09 11.31 -22.34
CA GLN A 193 -2.17 12.57 -23.11
C GLN A 193 -0.92 12.79 -23.98
N TYR A 194 0.25 12.36 -23.50
CA TYR A 194 1.51 12.46 -24.25
C TYR A 194 1.41 11.84 -25.67
N TYR A 195 0.70 10.72 -25.82
CA TYR A 195 0.59 10.00 -27.08
C TYR A 195 -0.35 10.66 -28.10
N PHE A 196 -1.20 11.58 -27.65
CA PHE A 196 -2.24 12.22 -28.46
C PHE A 196 -1.98 13.71 -28.72
N MET A 197 -0.88 14.26 -28.17
CA MET A 197 -0.52 15.66 -28.33
C MET A 197 0.56 15.81 -29.39
N GLU A 198 0.30 16.62 -30.42
CA GLU A 198 1.23 16.89 -31.52
C GLU A 198 2.52 17.59 -31.07
N LYS A 199 2.47 18.38 -30.00
CA LYS A 199 3.58 19.15 -29.44
C LYS A 199 3.72 18.90 -27.97
N CYS A 200 4.45 17.84 -27.61
CA CYS A 200 4.82 17.55 -26.25
C CYS A 200 6.30 17.11 -26.21
N ASP A 201 7.19 18.08 -26.26
CA ASP A 201 8.64 17.87 -26.25
C ASP A 201 9.12 17.54 -24.83
N TYR A 202 8.67 16.40 -24.31
CA TYR A 202 9.08 15.95 -22.99
C TYR A 202 10.57 15.54 -23.02
N GLN A 203 11.36 16.10 -22.12
CA GLN A 203 12.81 15.97 -22.10
C GLN A 203 13.32 14.52 -22.08
N ASN A 204 12.55 13.59 -21.55
CA ASN A 204 12.92 12.18 -21.47
C ASN A 204 11.71 11.25 -21.66
N PRO A 205 11.36 10.90 -22.90
CA PRO A 205 10.18 10.09 -23.23
C PRO A 205 10.15 8.73 -22.55
N LEU A 206 11.32 8.13 -22.30
CA LEU A 206 11.42 6.82 -21.64
C LEU A 206 10.65 6.78 -20.33
N TRP A 207 10.72 7.85 -19.51
CA TRP A 207 10.04 7.90 -18.22
C TRP A 207 8.53 7.94 -18.37
N ILE A 208 8.00 8.59 -19.38
CA ILE A 208 6.56 8.61 -19.65
C ILE A 208 6.05 7.18 -19.89
N HIS A 209 6.76 6.43 -20.74
CA HIS A 209 6.42 5.03 -21.00
C HIS A 209 6.52 4.18 -19.73
N LEU A 210 7.58 4.36 -18.92
CA LEU A 210 7.75 3.65 -17.67
C LEU A 210 6.63 3.96 -16.68
N ILE A 211 6.26 5.23 -16.48
CA ILE A 211 5.18 5.63 -15.57
C ILE A 211 3.85 5.04 -16.04
N TRP A 212 3.58 5.08 -17.34
CA TRP A 212 2.38 4.48 -17.91
C TRP A 212 2.34 2.96 -17.66
N MET A 213 3.42 2.26 -17.97
CA MET A 213 3.56 0.82 -17.70
C MET A 213 3.38 0.48 -16.22
N TYR A 214 3.95 1.30 -15.33
CA TYR A 214 3.75 1.17 -13.87
C TYR A 214 2.28 1.28 -13.48
N GLY A 215 1.59 2.31 -13.99
CA GLY A 215 0.17 2.51 -13.72
C GLY A 215 -0.66 1.27 -14.11
N VAL A 216 -0.45 0.77 -15.32
CA VAL A 216 -1.14 -0.42 -15.85
C VAL A 216 -0.77 -1.68 -15.05
N PHE A 217 0.52 -1.89 -14.78
CA PHE A 217 1.00 -3.07 -14.06
C PHE A 217 0.43 -3.13 -12.63
N PHE A 218 0.51 -2.04 -11.89
CA PHE A 218 -0.05 -1.98 -10.54
C PHE A 218 -1.58 -2.06 -10.55
N PHE A 219 -2.24 -1.50 -11.55
CA PHE A 219 -3.68 -1.67 -11.71
C PHE A 219 -4.07 -3.16 -11.77
N PHE A 220 -3.37 -3.98 -12.55
CA PHE A 220 -3.63 -5.42 -12.61
C PHE A 220 -3.31 -6.14 -11.29
N LEU A 221 -2.20 -5.82 -10.64
CA LEU A 221 -1.84 -6.42 -9.36
C LEU A 221 -2.87 -6.10 -8.26
N PHE A 222 -3.29 -4.84 -8.16
CA PHE A 222 -4.30 -4.42 -7.19
C PHE A 222 -5.69 -4.93 -7.54
N SER A 223 -6.04 -5.05 -8.83
CA SER A 223 -7.29 -5.68 -9.27
C SER A 223 -7.34 -7.14 -8.89
N ASN A 224 -6.25 -7.89 -9.08
CA ASN A 224 -6.17 -9.27 -8.62
C ASN A 224 -6.32 -9.36 -7.09
N PHE A 225 -5.67 -8.48 -6.33
CA PHE A 225 -5.86 -8.40 -4.89
C PHE A 225 -7.32 -8.12 -4.52
N TRP A 226 -7.97 -7.16 -5.18
CA TRP A 226 -9.40 -6.84 -4.98
C TRP A 226 -10.28 -8.07 -5.20
N VAL A 227 -10.11 -8.76 -6.34
CA VAL A 227 -10.89 -9.95 -6.67
C VAL A 227 -10.70 -11.05 -5.61
N GLN A 228 -9.46 -11.32 -5.21
CA GLN A 228 -9.19 -12.35 -4.20
C GLN A 228 -9.77 -11.99 -2.83
N ALA A 229 -9.59 -10.75 -2.39
CA ALA A 229 -9.97 -10.31 -1.04
C ALA A 229 -11.48 -10.09 -0.88
N TYR A 230 -12.14 -9.50 -1.90
CA TYR A 230 -13.52 -9.02 -1.77
C TYR A 230 -14.56 -9.78 -2.60
N ILE A 231 -14.17 -10.37 -3.73
CA ILE A 231 -15.09 -11.14 -4.58
C ILE A 231 -15.02 -12.62 -4.19
N LYS A 232 -13.84 -13.21 -4.15
CA LYS A 232 -13.64 -14.63 -3.83
C LYS A 232 -13.64 -14.92 -2.33
N GLY A 233 -13.67 -13.90 -1.47
CA GLY A 233 -13.66 -14.04 -0.02
C GLY A 233 -12.44 -14.77 0.54
N LYS A 234 -11.40 -14.96 -0.27
CA LYS A 234 -10.14 -15.56 0.15
C LYS A 234 -9.39 -14.53 1.01
N ARG A 235 -9.70 -14.48 2.29
CA ARG A 235 -8.80 -13.83 3.25
C ARG A 235 -7.44 -14.50 3.10
N LEU A 236 -6.38 -13.70 3.01
CA LEU A 236 -5.01 -14.25 2.99
C LEU A 236 -4.91 -15.26 4.13
N PRO A 237 -4.48 -16.51 3.87
CA PRO A 237 -4.48 -17.56 4.88
C PRO A 237 -3.67 -17.07 6.07
N ALA A 238 -4.29 -17.05 7.25
CA ALA A 238 -3.53 -17.01 8.49
C ALA A 238 -2.62 -18.23 8.42
N THR A 239 -1.31 -18.02 8.49
CA THR A 239 -0.35 -19.13 8.59
C THR A 239 -0.70 -19.87 9.85
N GLU A 240 -1.47 -20.95 9.74
CA GLU A 240 -1.64 -21.90 10.85
C GLU A 240 -0.25 -22.43 11.19
N ASN A 241 0.30 -21.94 12.28
CA ASN A 241 1.32 -22.67 12.99
C ASN A 241 0.69 -23.98 13.45
N LYS A 242 0.82 -25.03 12.64
CA LYS A 242 0.64 -26.40 13.08
C LYS A 242 1.75 -26.72 14.09
N THR A 243 1.59 -26.21 15.29
CA THR A 243 2.25 -26.81 16.44
C THR A 243 1.58 -28.17 16.60
N LYS A 244 2.31 -29.24 16.27
CA LYS A 244 1.93 -30.60 16.61
C LYS A 244 1.74 -30.65 18.11
N GLN A 245 0.52 -30.51 18.59
CA GLN A 245 0.12 -31.05 19.88
C GLN A 245 -0.12 -32.54 19.69
N ASN A 246 0.91 -33.34 20.02
CA ASN A 246 0.69 -34.73 20.39
C ASN A 246 -0.03 -34.74 21.77
N GLY A 247 -1.21 -35.26 21.81
CA GLY A 247 -1.92 -35.50 23.06
C GLY A 247 -3.43 -35.42 22.88
N SER A 248 -4.02 -36.58 22.58
CA SER A 248 -5.40 -37.03 22.77
C SER A 248 -6.42 -36.02 23.32
N THR A 249 -7.38 -35.70 22.49
CA THR A 249 -8.84 -35.92 22.67
C THR A 249 -9.53 -35.32 21.45
N SER A 250 -10.14 -36.19 20.68
CA SER A 250 -10.90 -35.89 19.50
C SER A 250 -12.27 -35.34 19.87
N GLU A 251 -12.49 -34.02 19.70
CA GLU A 251 -13.85 -33.52 19.53
C GLU A 251 -14.11 -33.33 18.01
N PRO A 252 -15.27 -33.76 17.53
CA PRO A 252 -15.55 -33.74 16.08
C PRO A 252 -15.78 -32.32 15.58
N ILE A 253 -15.05 -31.98 14.50
CA ILE A 253 -15.23 -30.72 13.77
C ILE A 253 -16.53 -30.81 12.96
N SER A 254 -17.54 -30.02 13.32
CA SER A 254 -18.76 -29.88 12.55
C SER A 254 -18.48 -28.99 11.32
N VAL A 255 -18.67 -29.55 10.12
CA VAL A 255 -18.63 -28.81 8.85
C VAL A 255 -20.06 -28.41 8.51
N VAL A 256 -20.34 -27.12 8.43
CA VAL A 256 -21.64 -26.61 7.98
C VAL A 256 -21.56 -26.32 6.49
N ALA A 257 -22.24 -27.13 5.70
CA ALA A 257 -22.50 -26.85 4.29
C ALA A 257 -24.03 -26.81 4.08
N ASN A 258 -24.51 -25.71 3.49
CA ASN A 258 -25.89 -25.54 3.04
C ASN A 258 -27.01 -25.82 4.05
N GLY A 259 -26.91 -25.25 5.27
CA GLY A 259 -28.05 -25.23 6.20
C GLY A 259 -28.50 -26.56 6.76
N LYS A 260 -27.71 -27.62 6.62
CA LYS A 260 -28.00 -28.93 7.23
C LYS A 260 -26.85 -29.35 8.13
N HIS A 261 -27.15 -29.63 9.38
CA HIS A 261 -26.26 -30.32 10.31
C HIS A 261 -26.35 -31.83 10.03
N VAL A 262 -25.20 -32.47 9.80
CA VAL A 262 -25.12 -33.91 9.70
C VAL A 262 -24.25 -34.41 10.86
N GLU A 263 -24.88 -34.91 11.90
CA GLU A 263 -24.26 -35.77 12.89
C GLU A 263 -24.52 -37.22 12.49
N ASN A 264 -23.53 -38.07 12.68
CA ASN A 264 -23.54 -39.49 12.33
C ASN A 264 -24.92 -40.14 12.37
N GLY A 265 -25.59 -40.20 11.23
CA GLY A 265 -26.67 -41.11 10.96
C GLY A 265 -28.11 -40.61 11.16
N ASN A 266 -28.37 -39.43 11.73
CA ASN A 266 -29.75 -38.94 11.83
C ASN A 266 -29.83 -37.42 11.57
N ALA A 267 -30.63 -37.03 10.60
CA ALA A 267 -30.88 -35.64 10.24
C ALA A 267 -32.03 -35.07 11.08
N HIS A 268 -31.76 -34.08 11.91
CA HIS A 268 -32.79 -33.27 12.55
C HIS A 268 -32.91 -31.90 11.84
N HIS A 269 -34.14 -31.54 11.53
CA HIS A 269 -34.52 -30.27 10.91
C HIS A 269 -34.73 -29.22 12.00
N TYR A 270 -34.02 -28.12 11.97
CA TYR A 270 -34.32 -26.93 12.77
C TYR A 270 -34.78 -25.78 11.88
N THR A 271 -36.05 -25.39 12.05
CA THR A 271 -36.60 -24.13 11.57
C THR A 271 -36.47 -23.09 12.69
N ASN A 272 -35.64 -22.09 12.53
CA ASN A 272 -35.93 -20.67 12.81
C ASN A 272 -34.65 -19.83 12.68
N GLY A 273 -34.76 -18.82 11.85
CA GLY A 273 -33.64 -17.92 11.53
C GLY A 273 -33.23 -17.04 12.72
N LYS A 274 -32.00 -17.23 13.15
CA LYS A 274 -31.18 -16.17 13.75
C LYS A 274 -29.77 -16.34 13.25
N ILE A 275 -29.35 -15.42 12.42
CA ILE A 275 -27.94 -15.27 12.01
C ILE A 275 -27.18 -14.77 13.21
N LEU A 276 -26.47 -15.66 13.89
CA LEU A 276 -25.43 -15.28 14.85
C LEU A 276 -24.19 -14.85 14.06
N MET A 277 -23.98 -13.56 13.96
CA MET A 277 -22.71 -13.01 13.49
C MET A 277 -21.62 -13.40 14.51
N GLY A 278 -20.81 -14.38 14.13
CA GLY A 278 -19.62 -14.73 14.86
C GLY A 278 -18.68 -13.53 14.98
N LYS A 279 -18.25 -13.21 16.19
CA LYS A 279 -17.26 -12.16 16.48
C LYS A 279 -16.00 -12.40 15.67
N VAL A 280 -15.79 -11.57 14.67
CA VAL A 280 -14.54 -11.49 13.94
C VAL A 280 -13.50 -10.89 14.87
N LYS A 281 -12.57 -11.70 15.36
CA LYS A 281 -11.32 -11.21 15.94
C LYS A 281 -10.46 -10.69 14.81
N GLU A 282 -10.45 -9.41 14.59
CA GLU A 282 -9.53 -8.72 13.71
C GLU A 282 -8.51 -7.93 14.53
N ILE A 283 -7.31 -8.22 14.23
CA ILE A 283 -6.11 -7.52 13.75
C ILE A 283 -5.35 -6.81 14.81
#